data_8a496d85db2e25894cea1ef72f420c56
#
_entry.id   8a496d85db2e25894cea1ef72f420c56
#
_cell.length_a   1.000
_cell.length_b   1.000
_cell.length_c   1.000
_cell.angle_alpha   90.00
_cell.angle_beta   90.00
_cell.angle_gamma   90.00
#
_symmetry.space_group_name_H-M   'P 1'
#
loop_
_entity.id
_entity.type
_entity.pdbx_description
1 polymer ?
#
loop_
_entity_poly.entity_id
_entity_poly.type
_entity_poly.pdbx_seq_one_letter_code
_entity_poly.pdbx_strand_id
1 'polypeptide(L)'
;MGRTNLTYCTSTTVFKLVFLCILWVQLSCVQCHGRIIKDTSTEPTAPPSPPQFKNRFQRIFLSILFGIFAGLICALVFAWFVRSFVRYINKAPILKGPVVFSPKIPAKTLQSALAIDTQLLGGKYYRTVLDNGLTVAVKRLEPFESGDLQGKSSKRRIQQELEVIASLRHRNLMSLRAYVRESNRFFLVYDYVPNGSLEDAMNKVRENQLQLSWELRLRIAVGVVKGLQYLHFSCNPRILHRNLKPTNVMLDAEFEPRLADCGLAKIIPTLNLPAASTYAPPESFQSCRYTDKSDVFSFGVILGVLLTGKYPTDPFFGDTSTGGSLGRWLQRLQEAGDAREALDKNILGEEIEEDEMLMAVKIAVVCLSDMPADRPSSDELVSMLTQLNSF
;
A
#
# COMPACT_ATOMS: atom_id res chain seq x y z
N MET A 1 7.31 33.62 8.46
CA MET A 1 8.15 33.92 9.65
C MET A 1 7.42 33.41 10.91
N GLY A 2 7.66 32.22 11.41
CA GLY A 2 6.95 31.72 12.60
C GLY A 2 7.19 30.25 12.95
N ARG A 3 8.25 29.59 12.43
CA ARG A 3 8.53 28.17 12.72
C ARG A 3 9.89 27.86 13.34
N THR A 4 10.73 28.85 13.54
CA THR A 4 12.07 28.66 14.13
C THR A 4 12.09 28.77 15.65
N ASN A 5 11.04 29.27 16.31
CA ASN A 5 11.08 29.53 17.74
C ASN A 5 10.67 28.36 18.67
N LEU A 6 9.97 27.32 18.14
CA LEU A 6 9.53 26.22 19.02
C LEU A 6 10.57 25.11 19.17
N THR A 7 11.45 24.93 18.21
CA THR A 7 12.55 23.94 18.25
C THR A 7 13.73 24.45 19.07
N TYR A 8 13.94 25.75 19.13
CA TYR A 8 14.98 26.36 19.96
C TYR A 8 14.63 26.31 21.47
N CYS A 9 13.35 26.44 21.82
CA CYS A 9 12.93 26.46 23.22
C CYS A 9 13.03 25.09 23.91
N THR A 10 12.81 23.97 23.19
CA THR A 10 12.97 22.62 23.73
C THR A 10 14.41 22.18 23.82
N SER A 11 15.27 22.62 22.92
CA SER A 11 16.71 22.31 22.95
C SER A 11 17.42 23.02 24.13
N THR A 12 17.07 24.29 24.39
CA THR A 12 17.63 25.06 25.50
C THR A 12 17.20 24.55 26.89
N THR A 13 15.97 24.06 27.04
CA THR A 13 15.50 23.45 28.30
C THR A 13 16.17 22.10 28.58
N VAL A 14 16.38 21.27 27.57
CA VAL A 14 17.08 19.99 27.73
C VAL A 14 18.56 20.22 28.04
N PHE A 15 19.21 21.18 27.38
CA PHE A 15 20.60 21.56 27.70
C PHE A 15 20.76 22.07 29.13
N LYS A 16 19.80 22.89 29.60
CA LYS A 16 19.78 23.39 30.97
C LYS A 16 19.60 22.28 32.01
N LEU A 17 18.73 21.29 31.73
CA LEU A 17 18.53 20.13 32.60
C LEU A 17 19.78 19.23 32.69
N VAL A 18 20.40 18.94 31.56
CA VAL A 18 21.66 18.16 31.53
C VAL A 18 22.78 18.90 32.21
N PHE A 19 22.90 20.21 32.01
CA PHE A 19 23.92 21.05 32.71
C PHE A 19 23.68 21.10 34.20
N LEU A 20 22.42 21.22 34.65
CA LEU A 20 22.06 21.15 36.07
C LEU A 20 22.38 19.79 36.72
N CYS A 21 22.15 18.69 36.02
CA CYS A 21 22.52 17.36 36.51
C CYS A 21 24.04 17.19 36.63
N ILE A 22 24.81 17.69 35.66
CA ILE A 22 26.29 17.66 35.72
C ILE A 22 26.82 18.52 36.87
N LEU A 23 26.24 19.71 37.04
CA LEU A 23 26.56 20.61 38.16
C LEU A 23 26.24 19.99 39.52
N TRP A 24 25.11 19.28 39.62
CA TRP A 24 24.69 18.61 40.86
C TRP A 24 25.62 17.44 41.22
N VAL A 25 26.08 16.68 40.25
CA VAL A 25 27.07 15.60 40.42
C VAL A 25 28.43 16.18 40.83
N GLN A 26 28.86 17.29 40.23
CA GLN A 26 30.11 17.96 40.61
C GLN A 26 30.04 18.57 42.01
N LEU A 27 28.95 19.21 42.40
CA LEU A 27 28.73 19.74 43.74
C LEU A 27 28.70 18.65 44.82
N SER A 28 28.08 17.50 44.50
CA SER A 28 28.08 16.34 45.40
C SER A 28 29.49 15.75 45.59
N CYS A 29 30.32 15.76 44.57
CA CYS A 29 31.69 15.28 44.60
C CYS A 29 32.59 16.25 45.46
N VAL A 30 32.37 17.56 45.31
CA VAL A 30 33.08 18.59 46.07
C VAL A 30 32.70 18.56 47.57
N GLN A 31 31.44 18.30 47.91
CA GLN A 31 30.99 18.13 49.29
C GLN A 31 31.61 16.88 49.98
N CYS A 32 31.81 15.79 49.21
CA CYS A 32 32.55 14.63 49.74
C CYS A 32 34.03 14.94 49.98
N HIS A 33 34.68 15.75 49.13
CA HIS A 33 36.09 16.10 49.29
C HIS A 33 36.32 17.11 50.44
N GLY A 34 35.38 18.06 50.58
CA GLY A 34 35.48 19.07 51.71
C GLY A 34 35.31 18.50 53.11
N ARG A 35 34.67 17.33 53.28
CA ARG A 35 34.51 16.62 54.53
C ARG A 35 35.79 15.83 54.97
N ILE A 36 36.63 15.43 54.02
CA ILE A 36 37.84 14.67 54.25
C ILE A 36 38.96 15.60 54.76
N ILE A 37 38.96 16.89 54.45
CA ILE A 37 40.00 17.85 54.79
C ILE A 37 39.75 18.49 56.18
N LYS A 38 38.54 18.44 56.74
CA LYS A 38 38.22 19.04 58.05
C LYS A 38 38.53 18.17 59.27
N ASP A 39 38.88 16.88 59.09
CA ASP A 39 39.14 15.95 60.19
C ASP A 39 40.66 15.79 60.50
N THR A 40 41.54 16.71 60.02
CA THR A 40 43.01 16.56 60.20
C THR A 40 43.65 17.63 61.09
N SER A 41 42.89 18.27 61.98
CA SER A 41 43.52 19.15 63.02
C SER A 41 42.83 18.93 64.34
N THR A 42 43.45 18.11 65.25
CA THR A 42 43.72 18.31 66.65
C THR A 42 44.11 17.01 67.39
N GLU A 43 45.29 17.03 67.97
CA GLU A 43 45.90 16.41 69.14
C GLU A 43 45.85 14.89 69.39
N PRO A 44 46.96 14.35 69.93
CA PRO A 44 47.17 12.92 70.13
C PRO A 44 46.80 12.49 71.54
N THR A 45 45.79 11.65 71.72
CA THR A 45 45.61 10.84 72.94
C THR A 45 44.92 9.51 72.65
N ALA A 46 45.62 8.45 73.09
CA ALA A 46 45.19 7.06 73.25
C ALA A 46 44.93 6.19 71.96
N PRO A 47 45.32 4.89 71.98
CA PRO A 47 45.21 3.98 70.83
C PRO A 47 43.77 3.63 70.54
N PRO A 48 43.33 3.66 69.27
CA PRO A 48 41.95 3.34 68.91
C PRO A 48 41.71 1.82 68.90
N SER A 49 40.64 1.45 69.54
CA SER A 49 40.10 0.10 69.52
C SER A 49 39.74 -0.43 68.13
N PRO A 50 39.86 -1.77 67.89
CA PRO A 50 39.78 -2.35 66.54
C PRO A 50 38.47 -2.28 65.80
N PRO A 51 37.28 -1.85 66.27
CA PRO A 51 36.03 -1.86 65.51
C PRO A 51 35.88 -0.70 64.55
N GLN A 52 36.65 0.36 64.57
CA GLN A 52 36.44 1.52 63.67
C GLN A 52 36.91 1.28 62.23
N PHE A 53 37.84 0.38 61.98
CA PHE A 53 38.38 0.08 60.67
C PHE A 53 37.36 -0.65 59.80
N LYS A 54 36.58 -1.56 60.39
CA LYS A 54 35.56 -2.34 59.68
C LYS A 54 34.41 -1.47 59.21
N ASN A 55 34.03 -0.46 59.98
CA ASN A 55 32.93 0.47 59.61
C ASN A 55 33.34 1.51 58.54
N ARG A 56 34.66 1.92 58.52
CA ARG A 56 35.15 2.79 57.43
C ARG A 56 35.23 2.06 56.11
N PHE A 57 35.67 0.82 56.07
CA PHE A 57 35.78 0.02 54.90
C PHE A 57 34.38 -0.32 54.30
N GLN A 58 33.41 -0.63 55.15
CA GLN A 58 32.02 -0.84 54.73
C GLN A 58 31.39 0.42 54.14
N ARG A 59 31.63 1.61 54.68
CA ARG A 59 31.10 2.87 54.15
C ARG A 59 31.71 3.20 52.78
N ILE A 60 33.00 2.99 52.57
CA ILE A 60 33.67 3.20 51.29
C ILE A 60 33.14 2.20 50.25
N PHE A 61 33.03 0.93 50.63
CA PHE A 61 32.49 -0.11 49.74
C PHE A 61 31.04 0.18 49.35
N LEU A 62 30.18 0.58 50.27
CA LEU A 62 28.80 0.96 50.00
C LEU A 62 28.71 2.19 49.11
N SER A 63 29.54 3.19 49.28
CA SER A 63 29.52 4.39 48.43
C SER A 63 30.00 4.11 47.00
N ILE A 64 30.98 3.21 46.81
CA ILE A 64 31.42 2.75 45.49
C ILE A 64 30.28 1.96 44.80
N LEU A 65 29.64 1.02 45.52
CA LEU A 65 28.54 0.24 45.04
C LEU A 65 27.34 1.11 44.64
N PHE A 66 27.02 2.12 45.44
CA PHE A 66 25.98 3.09 45.18
C PHE A 66 26.32 3.98 43.97
N GLY A 67 27.58 4.38 43.83
CA GLY A 67 28.07 5.13 42.64
C GLY A 67 27.97 4.33 41.36
N ILE A 68 28.33 3.04 41.37
CA ILE A 68 28.20 2.14 40.22
C ILE A 68 26.73 1.95 39.87
N PHE A 69 25.86 1.72 40.87
CA PHE A 69 24.44 1.54 40.67
C PHE A 69 23.74 2.78 40.09
N ALA A 70 24.07 3.96 40.64
CA ALA A 70 23.60 5.24 40.13
C ALA A 70 24.08 5.50 38.69
N GLY A 71 25.35 5.20 38.40
CA GLY A 71 25.90 5.30 37.04
C GLY A 71 25.19 4.40 36.03
N LEU A 72 24.89 3.16 36.41
CA LEU A 72 24.13 2.23 35.57
C LEU A 72 22.70 2.72 35.29
N ILE A 73 22.02 3.24 36.32
CA ILE A 73 20.66 3.81 36.14
C ILE A 73 20.72 5.02 35.19
N CYS A 74 21.68 5.93 35.38
CA CYS A 74 21.86 7.07 34.49
C CYS A 74 22.14 6.64 33.04
N ALA A 75 22.97 5.63 32.82
CA ALA A 75 23.28 5.10 31.51
C ALA A 75 22.03 4.47 30.85
N LEU A 76 21.23 3.72 31.59
CA LEU A 76 19.98 3.12 31.08
C LEU A 76 18.94 4.19 30.74
N VAL A 77 18.76 5.21 31.60
CA VAL A 77 17.85 6.34 31.36
C VAL A 77 18.32 7.13 30.13
N PHE A 78 19.60 7.36 29.97
CA PHE A 78 20.18 8.05 28.82
C PHE A 78 19.96 7.22 27.52
N ALA A 79 20.24 5.92 27.56
CA ALA A 79 20.02 5.02 26.44
C ALA A 79 18.53 4.96 26.05
N TRP A 80 17.63 4.91 27.05
CA TRP A 80 16.18 4.99 26.79
C TRP A 80 15.78 6.34 26.17
N PHE A 81 16.35 7.44 26.67
CA PHE A 81 16.09 8.78 26.14
C PHE A 81 16.59 8.92 24.71
N VAL A 82 17.81 8.48 24.40
CA VAL A 82 18.36 8.49 23.03
C VAL A 82 17.49 7.63 22.10
N ARG A 83 17.11 6.43 22.55
CA ARG A 83 16.24 5.55 21.75
C ARG A 83 14.85 6.14 21.54
N SER A 84 14.31 6.82 22.54
CA SER A 84 13.02 7.54 22.43
C SER A 84 13.13 8.76 21.53
N PHE A 85 14.23 9.50 21.59
CA PHE A 85 14.52 10.66 20.76
C PHE A 85 14.74 10.28 19.29
N VAL A 86 15.50 9.20 19.03
CA VAL A 86 15.67 8.64 17.68
C VAL A 86 14.31 8.17 17.13
N ARG A 87 13.49 7.51 17.94
CA ARG A 87 12.12 7.15 17.54
C ARG A 87 11.23 8.38 17.29
N TYR A 88 11.45 9.48 18.02
CA TYR A 88 10.70 10.74 17.84
C TYR A 88 11.13 11.46 16.56
N ILE A 89 12.42 11.50 16.24
CA ILE A 89 12.95 12.11 15.01
C ILE A 89 12.55 11.27 13.79
N ASN A 90 12.63 9.94 13.88
CA ASN A 90 12.24 9.02 12.82
C ASN A 90 10.71 8.87 12.66
N LYS A 91 9.92 9.53 13.53
CA LYS A 91 8.49 9.70 13.27
C LYS A 91 8.34 10.73 12.16
N ALA A 92 8.18 10.24 10.92
CA ALA A 92 7.80 11.08 9.79
C ALA A 92 6.70 12.07 10.22
N PRO A 93 6.85 13.36 9.97
CA PRO A 93 5.83 14.33 10.33
C PRO A 93 4.51 13.93 9.67
N ILE A 94 3.41 13.99 10.40
CA ILE A 94 2.08 13.83 9.82
C ILE A 94 1.90 15.01 8.88
N LEU A 95 2.11 14.77 7.58
CA LEU A 95 2.06 15.81 6.57
C LEU A 95 0.63 16.36 6.48
N LYS A 96 0.50 17.62 6.82
CA LYS A 96 -0.71 18.40 6.54
C LYS A 96 -0.51 19.01 5.15
N GLY A 97 -1.22 18.48 4.16
CA GLY A 97 -1.16 19.01 2.79
C GLY A 97 -0.89 17.91 1.75
N PRO A 98 -0.75 18.29 0.48
CA PRO A 98 -0.48 17.34 -0.59
C PRO A 98 0.89 16.68 -0.39
N VAL A 99 0.93 15.35 -0.51
CA VAL A 99 2.15 14.55 -0.52
C VAL A 99 2.43 14.18 -1.97
N VAL A 100 3.57 14.61 -2.47
CA VAL A 100 3.96 14.44 -3.86
C VAL A 100 5.16 13.50 -3.95
N PHE A 101 5.05 12.44 -4.74
CA PHE A 101 6.08 11.43 -4.98
C PHE A 101 6.83 11.68 -6.30
N SER A 102 6.34 12.61 -7.14
CA SER A 102 6.93 12.93 -8.45
C SER A 102 7.42 14.37 -8.50
N PRO A 103 8.68 14.62 -8.86
CA PRO A 103 9.21 15.98 -8.99
C PRO A 103 8.52 16.81 -10.09
N LYS A 104 7.80 16.15 -11.01
CA LYS A 104 7.07 16.80 -12.10
C LYS A 104 5.77 17.46 -11.64
N ILE A 105 5.29 17.18 -10.42
CA ILE A 105 4.04 17.71 -9.89
C ILE A 105 4.34 18.69 -8.75
N PRO A 106 4.16 19.99 -8.94
CA PRO A 106 4.32 20.98 -7.89
C PRO A 106 3.16 20.88 -6.88
N ALA A 107 3.47 20.77 -5.58
CA ALA A 107 2.45 20.60 -4.54
C ALA A 107 1.44 21.77 -4.45
N LYS A 108 1.86 22.98 -4.78
CA LYS A 108 1.01 24.19 -4.76
C LYS A 108 -0.04 24.17 -5.87
N THR A 109 0.36 23.79 -7.09
CA THR A 109 -0.50 23.76 -8.28
C THR A 109 -1.50 22.61 -8.23
N LEU A 110 -1.13 21.52 -7.55
CA LEU A 110 -2.02 20.36 -7.39
C LEU A 110 -3.28 20.71 -6.57
N GLN A 111 -3.11 21.47 -5.51
CA GLN A 111 -4.26 21.84 -4.64
C GLN A 111 -5.22 22.78 -5.34
N SER A 112 -4.72 23.76 -6.10
CA SER A 112 -5.57 24.66 -6.90
C SER A 112 -6.27 23.92 -8.05
N ALA A 113 -5.58 23.01 -8.73
CA ALA A 113 -6.16 22.23 -9.82
C ALA A 113 -7.27 21.27 -9.37
N LEU A 114 -7.22 20.76 -8.13
CA LEU A 114 -8.26 19.88 -7.56
C LEU A 114 -9.53 20.64 -7.14
N ALA A 115 -9.43 21.96 -6.96
CA ALA A 115 -10.58 22.82 -6.63
C ALA A 115 -11.43 23.18 -7.86
N ILE A 116 -10.93 22.97 -9.08
CA ILE A 116 -11.61 23.27 -10.35
C ILE A 116 -12.40 22.03 -10.77
N ASP A 117 -13.61 22.26 -11.33
CA ASP A 117 -14.44 21.17 -11.89
C ASP A 117 -13.67 20.41 -12.97
N THR A 118 -13.46 19.13 -12.72
CA THR A 118 -12.63 18.25 -13.54
C THR A 118 -13.52 17.37 -14.41
N GLN A 119 -13.12 17.18 -15.67
CA GLN A 119 -13.84 16.32 -16.58
C GLN A 119 -13.75 14.84 -16.14
N LEU A 120 -14.90 14.18 -16.00
CA LEU A 120 -14.95 12.75 -15.65
C LEU A 120 -14.31 11.93 -16.78
N LEU A 121 -13.29 11.17 -16.44
CA LEU A 121 -12.81 10.04 -17.25
C LEU A 121 -13.55 8.82 -16.74
N GLY A 122 -14.06 7.97 -17.57
CA GLY A 122 -14.80 6.78 -17.20
C GLY A 122 -14.57 6.22 -15.79
N GLY A 123 -15.57 5.69 -15.16
CA GLY A 123 -15.52 5.19 -13.79
C GLY A 123 -15.39 6.29 -12.72
N LYS A 124 -14.38 6.19 -11.86
CA LYS A 124 -14.16 7.10 -10.72
C LYS A 124 -12.96 8.03 -10.88
N TYR A 125 -12.45 8.17 -12.11
CA TYR A 125 -11.30 9.00 -12.41
C TYR A 125 -11.72 10.30 -13.09
N TYR A 126 -11.04 11.39 -12.74
CA TYR A 126 -11.19 12.71 -13.32
C TYR A 126 -9.91 13.11 -14.05
N ARG A 127 -10.05 13.71 -15.21
CA ARG A 127 -8.95 14.34 -15.93
C ARG A 127 -8.74 15.75 -15.41
N THR A 128 -7.51 16.07 -15.04
CA THR A 128 -7.12 17.41 -14.58
C THR A 128 -5.83 17.83 -15.27
N VAL A 129 -5.77 19.07 -15.71
CA VAL A 129 -4.56 19.68 -16.28
C VAL A 129 -3.96 20.60 -15.24
N LEU A 130 -2.68 20.36 -14.91
CA LEU A 130 -1.93 21.20 -13.97
C LEU A 130 -1.42 22.48 -14.67
N ASP A 131 -1.07 23.52 -13.91
CA ASP A 131 -0.58 24.80 -14.43
C ASP A 131 0.66 24.67 -15.32
N ASN A 132 1.44 23.61 -15.15
CA ASN A 132 2.60 23.29 -15.98
C ASN A 132 2.24 22.52 -17.27
N GLY A 133 0.96 22.40 -17.62
CA GLY A 133 0.47 21.67 -18.78
C GLY A 133 0.43 20.14 -18.63
N LEU A 134 0.87 19.58 -17.49
CA LEU A 134 0.83 18.16 -17.26
C LEU A 134 -0.61 17.69 -17.02
N THR A 135 -1.08 16.75 -17.84
CA THR A 135 -2.38 16.09 -17.64
C THR A 135 -2.20 14.92 -16.66
N VAL A 136 -3.07 14.85 -15.66
CA VAL A 136 -3.09 13.80 -14.65
C VAL A 136 -4.49 13.20 -14.51
N ALA A 137 -4.55 11.94 -14.08
CA ALA A 137 -5.78 11.28 -13.68
C ALA A 137 -5.93 11.35 -12.15
N VAL A 138 -7.05 11.87 -11.70
CA VAL A 138 -7.34 12.03 -10.27
C VAL A 138 -8.48 11.11 -9.88
N LYS A 139 -8.26 10.30 -8.87
CA LYS A 139 -9.30 9.48 -8.24
C LYS A 139 -9.72 10.11 -6.92
N ARG A 140 -10.99 10.42 -6.81
CA ARG A 140 -11.61 10.87 -5.56
C ARG A 140 -12.09 9.66 -4.76
N LEU A 141 -11.63 9.54 -3.54
CA LEU A 141 -12.12 8.54 -2.60
C LEU A 141 -13.19 9.16 -1.72
N GLU A 142 -14.31 8.45 -1.57
CA GLU A 142 -15.41 8.86 -0.70
C GLU A 142 -14.94 9.02 0.74
N PRO A 143 -15.61 9.88 1.53
CA PRO A 143 -15.28 10.06 2.94
C PRO A 143 -15.35 8.73 3.68
N PHE A 144 -14.34 8.44 4.46
CA PHE A 144 -14.38 7.32 5.38
C PHE A 144 -15.36 7.63 6.51
N GLU A 145 -16.34 6.79 6.72
CA GLU A 145 -17.21 6.91 7.89
C GLU A 145 -16.38 6.85 9.18
N SER A 146 -16.71 7.75 10.08
CA SER A 146 -15.80 8.44 11.02
C SER A 146 -15.31 7.63 12.23
N GLY A 147 -15.50 6.34 12.35
CA GLY A 147 -15.14 5.62 13.57
C GLY A 147 -13.65 5.30 13.69
N ASP A 148 -13.08 4.70 12.66
CA ASP A 148 -11.74 4.07 12.76
C ASP A 148 -10.56 4.96 12.36
N LEU A 149 -10.78 6.09 11.67
CA LEU A 149 -9.71 6.88 11.06
C LEU A 149 -9.30 8.16 11.81
N GLN A 150 -9.91 8.45 12.96
CA GLN A 150 -9.59 9.67 13.74
C GLN A 150 -8.29 9.56 14.54
N GLY A 151 -7.80 8.36 14.81
CA GLY A 151 -6.55 8.14 15.55
C GLY A 151 -5.29 8.57 14.77
N LYS A 152 -4.29 9.15 15.45
CA LYS A 152 -2.97 9.45 14.86
C LYS A 152 -2.28 8.20 14.28
N SER A 153 -2.54 7.03 14.85
CA SER A 153 -1.99 5.73 14.40
C SER A 153 -2.57 5.29 13.06
N SER A 154 -3.88 5.41 12.87
CA SER A 154 -4.56 5.06 11.60
C SER A 154 -4.08 5.93 10.44
N LYS A 155 -3.93 7.25 10.69
CA LYS A 155 -3.40 8.20 9.69
C LYS A 155 -1.99 7.85 9.23
N ARG A 156 -1.12 7.43 10.15
CA ARG A 156 0.26 6.99 9.82
C ARG A 156 0.26 5.70 9.04
N ARG A 157 -0.58 4.75 9.41
CA ARG A 157 -0.71 3.48 8.69
C ARG A 157 -1.14 3.71 7.24
N ILE A 158 -2.13 4.55 7.01
CA ILE A 158 -2.56 4.91 5.64
C ILE A 158 -1.41 5.55 4.87
N GLN A 159 -0.70 6.50 5.46
CA GLN A 159 0.44 7.15 4.81
C GLN A 159 1.51 6.14 4.43
N GLN A 160 1.90 5.24 5.33
CA GLN A 160 2.91 4.22 5.07
C GLN A 160 2.50 3.28 3.92
N GLU A 161 1.25 2.83 3.89
CA GLU A 161 0.74 1.98 2.81
C GLU A 161 0.69 2.74 1.48
N LEU A 162 0.31 4.02 1.46
CA LEU A 162 0.36 4.85 0.25
C LEU A 162 1.78 5.09 -0.25
N GLU A 163 2.76 5.23 0.65
CA GLU A 163 4.18 5.33 0.30
C GLU A 163 4.69 4.04 -0.35
N VAL A 164 4.26 2.87 0.17
CA VAL A 164 4.56 1.57 -0.45
C VAL A 164 3.96 1.50 -1.85
N ILE A 165 2.68 1.83 -2.02
CA ILE A 165 2.02 1.83 -3.34
C ILE A 165 2.71 2.81 -4.29
N ALA A 166 3.09 3.99 -3.80
CA ALA A 166 3.79 4.99 -4.59
C ALA A 166 5.21 4.58 -5.00
N SER A 167 5.81 3.61 -4.32
CA SER A 167 7.12 3.06 -4.67
C SER A 167 7.09 2.02 -5.79
N LEU A 168 5.90 1.46 -6.09
CA LEU A 168 5.76 0.43 -7.13
C LEU A 168 6.12 0.98 -8.51
N ARG A 169 6.93 0.24 -9.26
CA ARG A 169 7.39 0.61 -10.60
C ARG A 169 7.33 -0.61 -11.51
N HIS A 170 6.29 -0.67 -12.32
CA HIS A 170 6.13 -1.70 -13.35
C HIS A 170 5.35 -1.13 -14.53
N ARG A 171 5.64 -1.56 -15.77
CA ARG A 171 4.97 -1.06 -16.98
C ARG A 171 3.45 -1.29 -16.96
N ASN A 172 3.01 -2.38 -16.36
CA ASN A 172 1.60 -2.75 -16.27
C ASN A 172 0.95 -2.32 -14.93
N LEU A 173 1.52 -1.32 -14.24
CA LEU A 173 0.92 -0.70 -13.06
C LEU A 173 0.77 0.80 -13.25
N MET A 174 -0.33 1.36 -12.78
CA MET A 174 -0.49 2.80 -12.64
C MET A 174 0.41 3.33 -11.52
N SER A 175 1.24 4.33 -11.83
CA SER A 175 2.10 4.94 -10.82
C SER A 175 1.35 6.00 -10.02
N LEU A 176 1.24 5.81 -8.71
CA LEU A 176 0.74 6.84 -7.80
C LEU A 176 1.77 7.97 -7.72
N ARG A 177 1.40 9.18 -8.15
CA ARG A 177 2.28 10.35 -8.23
C ARG A 177 2.15 11.29 -7.06
N ALA A 178 0.95 11.39 -6.52
CA ALA A 178 0.66 12.18 -5.34
C ALA A 178 -0.63 11.73 -4.66
N TYR A 179 -0.81 12.13 -3.42
CA TYR A 179 -2.12 12.14 -2.81
C TYR A 179 -2.37 13.46 -2.08
N VAL A 180 -3.63 13.87 -2.05
CA VAL A 180 -4.07 15.06 -1.34
C VAL A 180 -5.16 14.66 -0.37
N ARG A 181 -5.04 15.13 0.86
CA ARG A 181 -6.06 14.95 1.88
C ARG A 181 -6.72 16.29 2.17
N GLU A 182 -8.01 16.39 1.91
CA GLU A 182 -8.84 17.53 2.29
C GLU A 182 -9.90 17.09 3.28
N SER A 183 -9.86 17.67 4.48
CA SER A 183 -10.82 17.36 5.56
C SER A 183 -11.05 15.86 5.73
N ASN A 184 -12.04 15.29 5.07
CA ASN A 184 -12.42 13.87 5.14
C ASN A 184 -12.34 13.13 3.79
N ARG A 185 -11.75 13.75 2.76
CA ARG A 185 -11.63 13.21 1.41
C ARG A 185 -10.18 12.96 1.06
N PHE A 186 -9.93 11.93 0.25
CA PHE A 186 -8.62 11.65 -0.34
C PHE A 186 -8.73 11.76 -1.86
N PHE A 187 -7.73 12.40 -2.46
CA PHE A 187 -7.52 12.44 -3.89
C PHE A 187 -6.22 11.71 -4.20
N LEU A 188 -6.27 10.68 -5.03
CA LEU A 188 -5.11 9.96 -5.52
C LEU A 188 -4.82 10.43 -6.94
N VAL A 189 -3.58 10.77 -7.21
CA VAL A 189 -3.13 11.35 -8.49
C VAL A 189 -2.23 10.37 -9.20
N TYR A 190 -2.61 10.01 -10.43
CA TYR A 190 -1.92 9.06 -11.28
C TYR A 190 -1.52 9.71 -12.60
N ASP A 191 -0.67 9.03 -13.37
CA ASP A 191 -0.44 9.38 -14.78
C ASP A 191 -1.75 9.28 -15.55
N TYR A 192 -1.96 10.21 -16.48
CA TYR A 192 -3.11 10.17 -17.37
C TYR A 192 -2.95 9.09 -18.43
N VAL A 193 -4.01 8.32 -18.68
CA VAL A 193 -4.10 7.33 -19.75
C VAL A 193 -5.28 7.65 -20.67
N PRO A 194 -5.07 7.75 -22.00
CA PRO A 194 -6.07 8.34 -22.90
C PRO A 194 -7.23 7.43 -23.25
N ASN A 195 -7.05 6.10 -23.22
CA ASN A 195 -8.09 5.15 -23.62
C ASN A 195 -9.06 4.75 -22.49
N GLY A 196 -8.89 5.35 -21.29
CA GLY A 196 -9.76 5.06 -20.14
C GLY A 196 -9.53 3.68 -19.55
N SER A 197 -10.60 3.05 -19.07
CA SER A 197 -10.57 1.71 -18.50
C SER A 197 -10.91 0.63 -19.54
N LEU A 198 -10.59 -0.62 -19.22
CA LEU A 198 -11.01 -1.78 -20.02
C LEU A 198 -12.54 -1.87 -20.12
N GLU A 199 -13.26 -1.48 -19.04
CA GLU A 199 -14.73 -1.41 -19.09
C GLU A 199 -15.21 -0.40 -20.15
N ASP A 200 -14.60 0.81 -20.19
CA ASP A 200 -14.93 1.83 -21.20
C ASP A 200 -14.64 1.32 -22.62
N ALA A 201 -13.51 0.65 -22.82
CA ALA A 201 -13.12 0.08 -24.11
C ALA A 201 -14.09 -1.03 -24.56
N MET A 202 -14.43 -1.97 -23.66
CA MET A 202 -15.37 -3.05 -23.98
C MET A 202 -16.79 -2.54 -24.21
N ASN A 203 -17.22 -1.47 -23.53
CA ASN A 203 -18.49 -0.82 -23.83
C ASN A 203 -18.52 -0.21 -25.24
N LYS A 204 -17.43 0.47 -25.65
CA LYS A 204 -17.27 0.97 -27.02
C LYS A 204 -17.28 -0.15 -28.06
N VAL A 205 -16.71 -1.32 -27.74
CA VAL A 205 -16.79 -2.51 -28.61
C VAL A 205 -18.23 -2.97 -28.75
N ARG A 206 -19.00 -3.06 -27.67
CA ARG A 206 -20.42 -3.43 -27.67
C ARG A 206 -21.29 -2.44 -28.47
N GLU A 207 -20.91 -1.16 -28.45
CA GLU A 207 -21.58 -0.08 -29.21
C GLU A 207 -21.07 0.04 -30.66
N ASN A 208 -20.19 -0.84 -31.11
CA ASN A 208 -19.51 -0.81 -32.41
C ASN A 208 -18.73 0.48 -32.71
N GLN A 209 -18.23 1.14 -31.65
CA GLN A 209 -17.42 2.36 -31.76
C GLN A 209 -15.92 2.06 -31.74
N LEU A 210 -15.53 0.86 -31.31
CA LEU A 210 -14.14 0.40 -31.21
C LEU A 210 -14.06 -1.07 -31.63
N GLN A 211 -13.03 -1.42 -32.40
CA GLN A 211 -12.67 -2.81 -32.64
C GLN A 211 -11.45 -3.18 -31.78
N LEU A 212 -11.58 -4.23 -30.99
CA LEU A 212 -10.48 -4.88 -30.28
C LEU A 212 -10.32 -6.28 -30.86
N SER A 213 -9.30 -6.48 -31.70
CA SER A 213 -8.94 -7.79 -32.25
C SER A 213 -8.56 -8.77 -31.14
N TRP A 214 -8.52 -10.07 -31.47
CA TRP A 214 -8.06 -11.09 -30.54
C TRP A 214 -6.65 -10.81 -30.05
N GLU A 215 -5.70 -10.51 -30.92
CA GLU A 215 -4.33 -10.17 -30.57
C GLU A 215 -4.26 -9.05 -29.52
N LEU A 216 -5.06 -8.00 -29.69
CA LEU A 216 -5.08 -6.88 -28.74
C LEU A 216 -5.69 -7.29 -27.39
N ARG A 217 -6.75 -8.11 -27.40
CA ARG A 217 -7.35 -8.65 -26.17
C ARG A 217 -6.40 -9.59 -25.42
N LEU A 218 -5.67 -10.44 -26.14
CA LEU A 218 -4.64 -11.31 -25.56
C LEU A 218 -3.49 -10.49 -24.97
N ARG A 219 -3.02 -9.46 -25.66
CA ARG A 219 -2.01 -8.55 -25.17
C ARG A 219 -2.45 -7.84 -23.86
N ILE A 220 -3.70 -7.41 -23.79
CA ILE A 220 -4.29 -6.88 -22.58
C ILE A 220 -4.28 -7.94 -21.46
N ALA A 221 -4.72 -9.16 -21.72
CA ALA A 221 -4.73 -10.23 -20.73
C ALA A 221 -3.32 -10.53 -20.20
N VAL A 222 -2.33 -10.67 -21.09
CA VAL A 222 -0.91 -10.89 -20.73
C VAL A 222 -0.36 -9.75 -19.86
N GLY A 223 -0.65 -8.51 -20.22
CA GLY A 223 -0.18 -7.36 -19.44
C GLY A 223 -0.81 -7.29 -18.04
N VAL A 224 -2.10 -7.63 -17.90
CA VAL A 224 -2.78 -7.73 -16.60
C VAL A 224 -2.06 -8.77 -15.72
N VAL A 225 -1.78 -9.96 -16.25
CA VAL A 225 -1.13 -11.03 -15.48
C VAL A 225 0.31 -10.67 -15.13
N LYS A 226 1.07 -10.02 -16.03
CA LYS A 226 2.42 -9.49 -15.72
C LYS A 226 2.39 -8.47 -14.59
N GLY A 227 1.36 -7.63 -14.53
CA GLY A 227 1.14 -6.73 -13.39
C GLY A 227 0.90 -7.48 -12.08
N LEU A 228 0.07 -8.54 -12.10
CA LEU A 228 -0.17 -9.41 -10.94
C LEU A 228 1.10 -10.17 -10.52
N GLN A 229 1.83 -10.74 -11.48
CA GLN A 229 3.10 -11.43 -11.23
C GLN A 229 4.08 -10.53 -10.47
N TYR A 230 4.23 -9.28 -10.91
CA TYR A 230 5.07 -8.31 -10.20
C TYR A 230 4.60 -8.07 -8.77
N LEU A 231 3.30 -7.88 -8.54
CA LEU A 231 2.75 -7.66 -7.19
C LEU A 231 2.94 -8.89 -6.29
N HIS A 232 2.75 -10.10 -6.84
CA HIS A 232 2.77 -11.35 -6.07
C HIS A 232 4.18 -11.87 -5.78
N PHE A 233 5.13 -11.69 -6.70
CA PHE A 233 6.45 -12.32 -6.62
C PHE A 233 7.61 -11.34 -6.51
N SER A 234 7.51 -10.13 -7.08
CA SER A 234 8.60 -9.15 -7.05
C SER A 234 8.52 -8.18 -5.87
N CYS A 235 7.36 -8.06 -5.22
CA CYS A 235 7.17 -7.20 -4.06
C CYS A 235 7.47 -7.96 -2.75
N ASN A 236 8.21 -7.29 -1.84
CA ASN A 236 8.46 -7.80 -0.49
C ASN A 236 8.12 -6.71 0.54
N PRO A 237 7.07 -6.89 1.37
CA PRO A 237 6.16 -8.04 1.38
C PRO A 237 5.28 -8.10 0.13
N ARG A 238 4.77 -9.32 -0.19
CA ARG A 238 3.81 -9.55 -1.28
C ARG A 238 2.63 -8.61 -1.19
N ILE A 239 2.23 -8.06 -2.34
CA ILE A 239 1.08 -7.16 -2.44
C ILE A 239 -0.03 -7.90 -3.21
N LEU A 240 -1.25 -7.89 -2.66
CA LEU A 240 -2.44 -8.40 -3.32
C LEU A 240 -3.22 -7.22 -3.90
N HIS A 241 -3.75 -7.38 -5.12
CA HIS A 241 -4.53 -6.32 -5.76
C HIS A 241 -5.85 -6.05 -5.02
N ARG A 242 -6.59 -7.12 -4.70
CA ARG A 242 -7.84 -7.13 -3.91
C ARG A 242 -9.06 -6.46 -4.53
N ASN A 243 -8.92 -5.77 -5.65
CA ASN A 243 -10.02 -5.06 -6.33
C ASN A 243 -9.83 -5.09 -7.86
N LEU A 244 -9.43 -6.27 -8.37
CA LEU A 244 -9.19 -6.44 -9.80
C LEU A 244 -10.53 -6.57 -10.52
N LYS A 245 -10.77 -5.69 -11.47
CA LYS A 245 -11.98 -5.62 -12.32
C LYS A 245 -11.71 -4.72 -13.52
N PRO A 246 -12.51 -4.77 -14.60
CA PRO A 246 -12.27 -3.98 -15.82
C PRO A 246 -12.16 -2.47 -15.60
N THR A 247 -12.89 -1.90 -14.64
CA THR A 247 -12.78 -0.47 -14.28
C THR A 247 -11.44 -0.07 -13.68
N ASN A 248 -10.64 -1.03 -13.20
CA ASN A 248 -9.33 -0.81 -12.60
C ASN A 248 -8.17 -1.30 -13.48
N VAL A 249 -8.47 -1.72 -14.71
CA VAL A 249 -7.49 -1.97 -15.77
C VAL A 249 -7.53 -0.78 -16.72
N MET A 250 -6.56 0.12 -16.60
CA MET A 250 -6.46 1.33 -17.43
C MET A 250 -5.68 1.01 -18.70
N LEU A 251 -6.04 1.63 -19.81
CA LEU A 251 -5.43 1.39 -21.14
C LEU A 251 -4.68 2.65 -21.59
N ASP A 252 -3.37 2.52 -21.83
CA ASP A 252 -2.58 3.63 -22.37
C ASP A 252 -2.82 3.85 -23.88
N ALA A 253 -2.03 4.74 -24.49
CA ALA A 253 -2.25 5.12 -25.89
C ALA A 253 -2.12 3.94 -26.87
N GLU A 254 -1.32 2.96 -26.54
CA GLU A 254 -1.08 1.73 -27.29
C GLU A 254 -1.97 0.57 -26.85
N PHE A 255 -2.98 0.82 -26.02
CA PHE A 255 -3.85 -0.18 -25.35
C PHE A 255 -3.07 -1.15 -24.43
N GLU A 256 -1.85 -0.78 -23.98
CA GLU A 256 -1.17 -1.55 -22.94
C GLU A 256 -1.91 -1.38 -21.60
N PRO A 257 -2.20 -2.48 -20.89
CA PRO A 257 -2.94 -2.41 -19.64
C PRO A 257 -2.05 -1.97 -18.49
N ARG A 258 -2.62 -1.14 -17.62
CA ARG A 258 -2.00 -0.67 -16.38
C ARG A 258 -2.98 -0.86 -15.23
N LEU A 259 -2.63 -1.70 -14.27
CA LEU A 259 -3.45 -1.97 -13.10
C LEU A 259 -3.49 -0.75 -12.17
N ALA A 260 -4.67 -0.28 -11.88
CA ALA A 260 -4.94 0.80 -10.93
C ALA A 260 -5.48 0.23 -9.62
N ASP A 261 -5.39 1.01 -8.54
CA ASP A 261 -5.89 0.65 -7.20
C ASP A 261 -5.20 -0.53 -6.51
N CYS A 262 -4.03 -0.95 -6.97
CA CYS A 262 -3.29 -2.06 -6.39
C CYS A 262 -3.08 -1.87 -4.88
N GLY A 263 -3.59 -2.80 -4.06
CA GLY A 263 -3.42 -2.80 -2.62
C GLY A 263 -4.25 -1.75 -1.85
N LEU A 264 -4.96 -0.83 -2.52
CA LEU A 264 -5.76 0.20 -1.86
C LEU A 264 -6.87 -0.37 -0.98
N ALA A 265 -7.43 -1.51 -1.32
CA ALA A 265 -8.45 -2.18 -0.54
C ALA A 265 -7.98 -2.55 0.88
N LYS A 266 -6.67 -2.69 1.10
CA LYS A 266 -6.08 -2.86 2.44
C LYS A 266 -6.22 -1.63 3.32
N ILE A 267 -6.26 -0.45 2.70
CA ILE A 267 -6.26 0.86 3.37
C ILE A 267 -7.69 1.39 3.51
N ILE A 268 -8.53 1.09 2.51
CA ILE A 268 -9.88 1.61 2.36
C ILE A 268 -10.87 0.46 2.56
N PRO A 269 -11.46 0.32 3.77
CA PRO A 269 -12.38 -0.77 4.06
C PRO A 269 -13.59 -0.84 3.12
N THR A 270 -14.08 0.30 2.64
CA THR A 270 -15.21 0.37 1.69
C THR A 270 -14.90 -0.25 0.32
N LEU A 271 -13.62 -0.37 -0.06
CA LEU A 271 -13.21 -1.12 -1.25
C LEU A 271 -13.12 -2.63 -1.00
N ASN A 272 -13.09 -3.04 0.26
CA ASN A 272 -13.02 -4.45 0.69
C ASN A 272 -14.39 -5.12 0.84
N LEU A 273 -15.50 -4.46 0.45
CA LEU A 273 -16.80 -5.10 0.52
C LEU A 273 -16.91 -6.15 -0.60
N PRO A 274 -16.60 -7.44 -0.33
CA PRO A 274 -16.71 -8.51 -1.32
C PRO A 274 -18.16 -8.71 -1.74
N ALA A 275 -19.08 -8.39 -0.86
CA ALA A 275 -20.53 -8.64 -1.01
C ALA A 275 -21.19 -7.96 -2.21
N ALA A 276 -20.50 -7.06 -2.92
CA ALA A 276 -21.05 -6.36 -4.07
C ALA A 276 -20.25 -6.54 -5.37
N SER A 277 -19.14 -7.32 -5.35
CA SER A 277 -18.32 -7.47 -6.57
C SER A 277 -18.52 -8.82 -7.22
N THR A 278 -19.09 -8.83 -8.41
CA THR A 278 -19.21 -10.02 -9.28
C THR A 278 -17.86 -10.56 -9.76
N TYR A 279 -16.77 -9.87 -9.42
CA TYR A 279 -15.38 -10.26 -9.71
C TYR A 279 -14.69 -10.91 -8.50
N ALA A 280 -15.36 -10.97 -7.35
CA ALA A 280 -14.79 -11.55 -6.14
C ALA A 280 -14.97 -13.07 -6.12
N PRO A 281 -13.96 -13.83 -5.68
CA PRO A 281 -14.03 -15.28 -5.63
C PRO A 281 -14.92 -15.76 -4.47
N PRO A 282 -15.47 -17.00 -4.54
CA PRO A 282 -16.40 -17.54 -3.56
C PRO A 282 -15.84 -17.59 -2.13
N GLU A 283 -14.54 -17.87 -1.96
CA GLU A 283 -13.90 -17.91 -0.65
C GLU A 283 -13.87 -16.55 0.06
N SER A 284 -13.96 -15.44 -0.68
CA SER A 284 -14.02 -14.10 -0.10
C SER A 284 -15.29 -13.88 0.73
N PHE A 285 -16.38 -14.55 0.38
CA PHE A 285 -17.66 -14.45 1.07
C PHE A 285 -17.71 -15.38 2.31
N GLN A 286 -17.02 -16.53 2.23
CA GLN A 286 -17.12 -17.58 3.25
C GLN A 286 -16.12 -17.38 4.40
N SER A 287 -14.88 -17.00 4.10
CA SER A 287 -13.79 -17.05 5.07
C SER A 287 -13.11 -15.69 5.30
N CYS A 288 -13.48 -14.63 4.59
CA CYS A 288 -12.81 -13.34 4.59
C CYS A 288 -11.29 -13.44 4.30
N ARG A 289 -10.81 -14.57 3.76
CA ARG A 289 -9.42 -14.79 3.39
C ARG A 289 -9.22 -14.43 1.92
N TYR A 290 -8.42 -13.43 1.68
CA TYR A 290 -8.02 -13.00 0.33
C TYR A 290 -6.56 -13.40 0.09
N THR A 291 -6.29 -14.10 -1.00
CA THR A 291 -4.95 -14.58 -1.37
C THR A 291 -4.60 -14.15 -2.79
N ASP A 292 -3.41 -14.49 -3.27
CA ASP A 292 -3.00 -14.34 -4.67
C ASP A 292 -3.92 -15.13 -5.63
N LYS A 293 -4.42 -16.29 -5.19
CA LYS A 293 -5.40 -17.08 -5.95
C LYS A 293 -6.77 -16.37 -6.07
N SER A 294 -7.06 -15.45 -5.16
CA SER A 294 -8.25 -14.59 -5.26
C SER A 294 -8.12 -13.54 -6.37
N ASP A 295 -6.92 -12.96 -6.54
CA ASP A 295 -6.64 -12.07 -7.68
C ASP A 295 -6.68 -12.85 -9.01
N VAL A 296 -6.23 -14.11 -9.02
CA VAL A 296 -6.29 -15.01 -10.19
C VAL A 296 -7.73 -15.30 -10.59
N PHE A 297 -8.63 -15.54 -9.64
CA PHE A 297 -10.05 -15.68 -9.94
C PHE A 297 -10.60 -14.42 -10.61
N SER A 298 -10.33 -13.26 -10.05
CA SER A 298 -10.75 -11.97 -10.62
C SER A 298 -10.19 -11.77 -12.03
N PHE A 299 -8.96 -12.21 -12.28
CA PHE A 299 -8.36 -12.25 -13.62
C PHE A 299 -9.12 -13.21 -14.55
N GLY A 300 -9.49 -14.40 -14.08
CA GLY A 300 -10.30 -15.36 -14.85
C GLY A 300 -11.63 -14.74 -15.35
N VAL A 301 -12.28 -13.93 -14.49
CA VAL A 301 -13.48 -13.19 -14.91
C VAL A 301 -13.16 -12.16 -16.00
N ILE A 302 -12.03 -11.42 -15.87
CA ILE A 302 -11.60 -10.45 -16.90
C ILE A 302 -11.29 -11.15 -18.21
N LEU A 303 -10.58 -12.28 -18.17
CA LEU A 303 -10.29 -13.07 -19.37
C LEU A 303 -11.58 -13.57 -20.02
N GLY A 304 -12.56 -14.03 -19.23
CA GLY A 304 -13.89 -14.36 -19.71
C GLY A 304 -14.59 -13.20 -20.41
N VAL A 305 -14.50 -11.97 -19.84
CA VAL A 305 -15.07 -10.77 -20.49
C VAL A 305 -14.37 -10.47 -21.83
N LEU A 306 -13.03 -10.59 -21.88
CA LEU A 306 -12.26 -10.37 -23.10
C LEU A 306 -12.62 -11.38 -24.21
N LEU A 307 -12.88 -12.64 -23.85
CA LEU A 307 -13.22 -13.70 -24.79
C LEU A 307 -14.66 -13.59 -25.30
N THR A 308 -15.59 -13.26 -24.42
CA THR A 308 -17.03 -13.37 -24.69
C THR A 308 -17.72 -12.05 -24.99
N GLY A 309 -17.08 -10.91 -24.68
CA GLY A 309 -17.73 -9.60 -24.72
C GLY A 309 -18.85 -9.42 -23.69
N LYS A 310 -19.09 -10.41 -22.79
CA LYS A 310 -20.16 -10.40 -21.80
C LYS A 310 -19.63 -10.12 -20.42
N TYR A 311 -20.29 -9.23 -19.67
CA TYR A 311 -19.98 -9.00 -18.27
C TYR A 311 -20.70 -10.03 -17.39
N PRO A 312 -20.16 -10.32 -16.18
CA PRO A 312 -20.84 -11.22 -15.23
C PRO A 312 -22.24 -10.76 -14.82
N THR A 313 -22.50 -9.45 -14.94
CA THR A 313 -23.80 -8.81 -14.65
C THR A 313 -24.71 -8.71 -15.86
N ASP A 314 -24.33 -9.29 -16.98
CA ASP A 314 -25.12 -9.24 -18.21
C ASP A 314 -26.48 -9.96 -18.01
N PRO A 315 -27.62 -9.39 -18.43
CA PRO A 315 -28.92 -10.01 -18.35
C PRO A 315 -29.00 -11.40 -19.00
N PHE A 316 -28.08 -11.70 -19.91
CA PHE A 316 -27.92 -13.04 -20.50
C PHE A 316 -27.78 -14.15 -19.44
N PHE A 317 -27.19 -13.86 -18.29
CA PHE A 317 -26.97 -14.84 -17.21
C PHE A 317 -28.14 -14.94 -16.22
N GLY A 318 -29.20 -14.14 -16.38
CA GLY A 318 -30.33 -14.06 -15.46
C GLY A 318 -29.99 -13.32 -14.17
N ASP A 319 -30.91 -13.39 -13.21
CA ASP A 319 -30.84 -12.66 -11.94
C ASP A 319 -29.89 -13.36 -10.94
N THR A 320 -28.61 -13.47 -11.28
CA THR A 320 -27.61 -14.10 -10.42
C THR A 320 -26.69 -13.06 -9.79
N SER A 321 -26.89 -12.81 -8.52
CA SER A 321 -26.11 -11.91 -7.68
C SER A 321 -24.64 -12.36 -7.42
N THR A 322 -24.22 -13.47 -8.03
CA THR A 322 -22.88 -14.06 -7.81
C THR A 322 -22.14 -14.19 -9.14
N GLY A 323 -20.92 -13.65 -9.24
CA GLY A 323 -20.06 -13.72 -10.43
C GLY A 323 -19.73 -15.13 -10.96
N GLY A 324 -20.23 -16.17 -10.30
CA GLY A 324 -20.14 -17.55 -10.78
C GLY A 324 -20.96 -17.89 -12.02
N SER A 325 -21.80 -17.00 -12.53
CA SER A 325 -22.62 -17.26 -13.70
C SER A 325 -21.79 -17.34 -14.99
N LEU A 326 -20.89 -16.41 -15.24
CA LEU A 326 -19.99 -16.43 -16.40
C LEU A 326 -19.06 -17.65 -16.35
N GLY A 327 -18.45 -17.93 -15.22
CA GLY A 327 -17.56 -19.08 -15.06
C GLY A 327 -18.27 -20.42 -15.26
N ARG A 328 -19.43 -20.61 -14.62
CA ARG A 328 -20.24 -21.85 -14.78
C ARG A 328 -20.77 -22.01 -16.21
N TRP A 329 -21.06 -20.92 -16.90
CA TRP A 329 -21.47 -20.98 -18.31
C TRP A 329 -20.31 -21.40 -19.19
N LEU A 330 -19.12 -20.80 -19.05
CA LEU A 330 -17.91 -21.19 -19.77
C LEU A 330 -17.54 -22.66 -19.51
N GLN A 331 -17.59 -23.10 -18.24
CA GLN A 331 -17.32 -24.47 -17.87
C GLN A 331 -18.27 -25.45 -18.56
N ARG A 332 -19.58 -25.18 -18.54
CA ARG A 332 -20.59 -26.04 -19.21
C ARG A 332 -20.34 -26.14 -20.70
N LEU A 333 -20.05 -25.04 -21.38
CA LEU A 333 -19.75 -25.05 -22.81
C LEU A 333 -18.48 -25.83 -23.12
N GLN A 334 -17.46 -25.70 -22.27
CA GLN A 334 -16.21 -26.46 -22.41
C GLN A 334 -16.44 -27.97 -22.20
N GLU A 335 -17.23 -28.38 -21.21
CA GLU A 335 -17.58 -29.78 -20.95
C GLU A 335 -18.43 -30.39 -22.09
N ALA A 336 -19.29 -29.59 -22.71
CA ALA A 336 -20.08 -30.00 -23.88
C ALA A 336 -19.28 -30.05 -25.17
N GLY A 337 -18.09 -29.48 -25.24
CA GLY A 337 -17.33 -29.34 -26.48
C GLY A 337 -17.72 -28.11 -27.31
N ASP A 338 -18.61 -27.27 -26.81
CA ASP A 338 -19.22 -26.13 -27.51
C ASP A 338 -18.58 -24.78 -27.13
N ALA A 339 -17.33 -24.79 -26.63
CA ALA A 339 -16.64 -23.60 -26.14
C ALA A 339 -16.56 -22.44 -27.16
N ARG A 340 -16.64 -22.77 -28.47
CA ARG A 340 -16.70 -21.80 -29.58
C ARG A 340 -17.91 -20.88 -29.46
N GLU A 341 -19.05 -21.37 -28.98
CA GLU A 341 -20.26 -20.57 -28.83
C GLU A 341 -20.12 -19.44 -27.81
N ALA A 342 -19.14 -19.55 -26.93
CA ALA A 342 -18.85 -18.50 -25.96
C ALA A 342 -18.14 -17.30 -26.57
N LEU A 343 -17.44 -17.47 -27.69
CA LEU A 343 -16.57 -16.44 -28.25
C LEU A 343 -17.36 -15.25 -28.79
N ASP A 344 -16.84 -14.06 -28.55
CA ASP A 344 -17.36 -12.82 -29.11
C ASP A 344 -17.23 -12.85 -30.65
N LYS A 345 -18.30 -12.65 -31.36
CA LYS A 345 -18.31 -12.62 -32.83
C LYS A 345 -17.36 -11.57 -33.42
N ASN A 346 -17.07 -10.52 -32.67
CA ASN A 346 -16.15 -9.45 -33.08
C ASN A 346 -14.67 -9.86 -33.10
N ILE A 347 -14.31 -11.02 -32.49
CA ILE A 347 -12.96 -11.53 -32.52
C ILE A 347 -12.80 -12.81 -33.35
N LEU A 348 -13.87 -13.37 -33.85
CA LEU A 348 -13.78 -14.53 -34.71
C LEU A 348 -13.21 -14.10 -36.06
N GLY A 349 -12.02 -14.63 -36.36
CA GLY A 349 -11.26 -14.34 -37.58
C GLY A 349 -10.81 -15.62 -38.29
N GLU A 350 -9.51 -15.79 -38.46
CA GLU A 350 -8.90 -16.97 -39.06
C GLU A 350 -8.93 -18.19 -38.13
N GLU A 351 -8.91 -19.42 -38.68
CA GLU A 351 -8.98 -20.67 -37.91
C GLU A 351 -7.84 -20.82 -36.86
N ILE A 352 -6.65 -20.32 -37.15
CA ILE A 352 -5.49 -20.38 -36.24
C ILE A 352 -5.76 -19.58 -34.95
N GLU A 353 -6.34 -18.40 -35.05
CA GLU A 353 -6.70 -17.59 -33.90
C GLU A 353 -7.80 -18.24 -33.05
N GLU A 354 -8.67 -19.06 -33.69
CA GLU A 354 -9.73 -19.76 -32.97
C GLU A 354 -9.20 -20.80 -31.97
N ASP A 355 -8.19 -21.58 -32.34
CA ASP A 355 -7.57 -22.54 -31.44
C ASP A 355 -6.90 -21.87 -30.22
N GLU A 356 -6.27 -20.70 -30.43
CA GLU A 356 -5.72 -19.89 -29.34
C GLU A 356 -6.83 -19.38 -28.39
N MET A 357 -7.96 -18.90 -28.95
CA MET A 357 -9.10 -18.46 -28.17
C MET A 357 -9.72 -19.60 -27.36
N LEU A 358 -9.86 -20.79 -27.94
CA LEU A 358 -10.37 -21.98 -27.26
C LEU A 358 -9.43 -22.42 -26.12
N MET A 359 -8.13 -22.32 -26.33
CA MET A 359 -7.15 -22.56 -25.26
C MET A 359 -7.26 -21.49 -24.15
N ALA A 360 -7.46 -20.22 -24.51
CA ALA A 360 -7.69 -19.15 -23.54
C ALA A 360 -8.99 -19.35 -22.74
N VAL A 361 -10.05 -19.92 -23.33
CA VAL A 361 -11.26 -20.34 -22.60
C VAL A 361 -10.92 -21.37 -21.53
N LYS A 362 -10.10 -22.38 -21.84
CA LYS A 362 -9.64 -23.39 -20.85
C LYS A 362 -8.89 -22.72 -19.70
N ILE A 363 -7.99 -21.77 -20.01
CA ILE A 363 -7.25 -21.00 -18.99
C ILE A 363 -8.24 -20.19 -18.12
N ALA A 364 -9.23 -19.53 -18.71
CA ALA A 364 -10.25 -18.79 -17.96
C ALA A 364 -11.02 -19.71 -17.01
N VAL A 365 -11.46 -20.87 -17.47
CA VAL A 365 -12.21 -21.86 -16.66
C VAL A 365 -11.38 -22.34 -15.46
N VAL A 366 -10.11 -22.66 -15.66
CA VAL A 366 -9.22 -23.08 -14.56
C VAL A 366 -9.01 -21.94 -13.54
N CYS A 367 -8.87 -20.70 -14.01
CA CYS A 367 -8.80 -19.54 -13.10
C CYS A 367 -10.08 -19.34 -12.27
N LEU A 368 -11.22 -19.74 -12.83
CA LEU A 368 -12.56 -19.60 -12.22
C LEU A 368 -12.97 -20.80 -11.36
N SER A 369 -12.07 -21.76 -11.10
CA SER A 369 -12.33 -22.87 -10.18
C SER A 369 -12.81 -22.37 -8.82
N ASP A 370 -13.81 -23.03 -8.24
CA ASP A 370 -14.30 -22.74 -6.89
C ASP A 370 -13.23 -23.03 -5.82
N MET A 371 -12.30 -23.96 -6.12
CA MET A 371 -11.19 -24.31 -5.23
C MET A 371 -9.95 -23.45 -5.54
N PRO A 372 -9.49 -22.60 -4.60
CA PRO A 372 -8.31 -21.76 -4.84
C PRO A 372 -7.04 -22.55 -5.19
N ALA A 373 -6.91 -23.78 -4.68
CA ALA A 373 -5.74 -24.64 -4.92
C ALA A 373 -5.62 -25.07 -6.39
N ASP A 374 -6.73 -25.21 -7.10
CA ASP A 374 -6.76 -25.63 -8.49
C ASP A 374 -6.41 -24.50 -9.48
N ARG A 375 -6.50 -23.24 -9.02
CA ARG A 375 -6.15 -22.09 -9.84
C ARG A 375 -4.63 -21.99 -10.01
N PRO A 376 -4.13 -21.66 -11.21
CA PRO A 376 -2.70 -21.43 -11.42
C PRO A 376 -2.21 -20.21 -10.59
N SER A 377 -0.90 -20.08 -10.43
CA SER A 377 -0.26 -18.85 -9.95
C SER A 377 -0.19 -17.81 -11.08
N SER A 378 0.02 -16.54 -10.73
CA SER A 378 0.20 -15.50 -11.75
C SER A 378 1.49 -15.71 -12.59
N ASP A 379 2.49 -16.43 -12.06
CA ASP A 379 3.70 -16.79 -12.76
C ASP A 379 3.43 -17.85 -13.84
N GLU A 380 2.69 -18.91 -13.49
CA GLU A 380 2.23 -19.93 -14.44
C GLU A 380 1.34 -19.33 -15.52
N LEU A 381 0.44 -18.41 -15.17
CA LEU A 381 -0.44 -17.74 -16.12
C LEU A 381 0.31 -16.90 -17.16
N VAL A 382 1.39 -16.20 -16.77
CA VAL A 382 2.25 -15.49 -17.74
C VAL A 382 2.78 -16.46 -18.76
N SER A 383 3.27 -17.63 -18.34
CA SER A 383 3.79 -18.68 -19.23
C SER A 383 2.71 -19.24 -20.15
N MET A 384 1.55 -19.59 -19.58
CA MET A 384 0.42 -20.15 -20.34
C MET A 384 -0.09 -19.19 -21.43
N LEU A 385 -0.31 -17.90 -21.08
CA LEU A 385 -0.83 -16.93 -22.05
C LEU A 385 0.21 -16.47 -23.07
N THR A 386 1.49 -16.44 -22.71
CA THR A 386 2.56 -16.07 -23.65
C THR A 386 2.77 -17.17 -24.69
N GLN A 387 2.54 -18.43 -24.34
CA GLN A 387 2.62 -19.56 -25.29
C GLN A 387 1.54 -19.48 -26.36
N LEU A 388 0.36 -18.92 -26.08
CA LEU A 388 -0.67 -18.75 -27.09
C LEU A 388 -0.22 -17.85 -28.25
N ASN A 389 0.63 -16.87 -27.97
CA ASN A 389 1.13 -15.91 -28.97
C ASN A 389 2.36 -16.42 -29.74
N SER A 390 2.71 -17.71 -29.60
CA SER A 390 3.94 -18.32 -30.16
C SER A 390 3.67 -19.30 -31.31
N PHE A 391 2.39 -19.48 -31.65
CA PHE A 391 1.93 -20.27 -32.77
C PHE A 391 1.41 -19.37 -33.89
#